data_10033ff265a04271ec7e629bc0079671
#
_entry.id   10033ff265a04271ec7e629bc0079671
#
_cell.length_a   1.000
_cell.length_b   1.000
_cell.length_c   1.000
_cell.angle_alpha   90.00
_cell.angle_beta   90.00
_cell.angle_gamma   90.00
#
_symmetry.space_group_name_H-M   'P 1'
#
loop_
_entity.id
_entity.type
_entity.pdbx_description
1 polymer ?
#
loop_
_entity_poly.entity_id
_entity_poly.type
_entity_poly.pdbx_seq_one_letter_code
_entity_poly.pdbx_strand_id
1 'polypeptide(L)'
;MPHLTTDDGISLYYEETGSGTPIVLVHEFADDYRGYEGQMRYFGRRYRCVAYNARGYPPSDVPEDPGRYSQERARDDIRAVLDALGIEKAHIVGISMGGFATLHFGLAYPERALSLVVAGCGYGAEPGKRQQFHDETDKTIALIEGQGMGEASKVYSQGPSRVQFQNKDPRGWAEFAAHLAEHSTLGSALTMRGV
;
A
#
# COMPACT_ATOMS: atom_id res chain seq x y z
N MET A 1 3.32 18.57 7.05
CA MET A 1 3.28 17.42 6.13
C MET A 1 1.91 17.41 5.48
N PRO A 2 1.78 17.19 4.16
CA PRO A 2 0.48 17.27 3.50
C PRO A 2 -0.38 16.06 3.84
N HIS A 3 -1.65 16.33 4.18
CA HIS A 3 -2.67 15.32 4.43
C HIS A 3 -3.93 15.68 3.64
N LEU A 4 -4.69 14.68 3.33
CA LEU A 4 -6.04 14.81 2.76
C LEU A 4 -7.03 14.02 3.64
N THR A 5 -8.30 14.34 3.52
CA THR A 5 -9.35 13.65 4.30
C THR A 5 -10.23 12.84 3.35
N THR A 6 -10.45 11.58 3.68
CA THR A 6 -11.34 10.68 2.94
C THR A 6 -12.82 10.99 3.22
N ASP A 7 -13.73 10.40 2.44
CA ASP A 7 -15.18 10.56 2.60
C ASP A 7 -15.70 10.03 3.95
N ASP A 8 -14.98 9.10 4.57
CA ASP A 8 -15.28 8.57 5.91
C ASP A 8 -14.46 9.21 7.04
N GLY A 9 -13.76 10.33 6.74
CA GLY A 9 -13.10 11.17 7.74
C GLY A 9 -11.71 10.73 8.17
N ILE A 10 -11.06 9.82 7.43
CA ILE A 10 -9.69 9.37 7.71
C ILE A 10 -8.69 10.33 7.06
N SER A 11 -7.66 10.70 7.81
CA SER A 11 -6.56 11.54 7.32
C SER A 11 -5.49 10.66 6.66
N LEU A 12 -5.25 10.86 5.37
CA LEU A 12 -4.18 10.16 4.63
C LEU A 12 -3.03 11.12 4.35
N TYR A 13 -1.84 10.68 4.68
CA TYR A 13 -0.59 11.35 4.33
C TYR A 13 -0.24 11.07 2.86
N TYR A 14 0.25 12.08 2.15
CA TYR A 14 0.75 11.92 0.79
C TYR A 14 1.98 12.76 0.52
N GLU A 15 2.72 12.37 -0.50
CA GLU A 15 3.77 13.16 -1.13
C GLU A 15 3.49 13.37 -2.61
N GLU A 16 3.88 14.53 -3.12
CA GLU A 16 3.66 14.91 -4.51
C GLU A 16 4.94 15.51 -5.09
N THR A 17 5.23 15.17 -6.35
CA THR A 17 6.34 15.76 -7.10
C THR A 17 6.01 15.84 -8.58
N GLY A 18 6.64 16.80 -9.27
CA GLY A 18 6.49 16.99 -10.69
C GLY A 18 5.20 17.68 -11.12
N SER A 19 4.89 17.61 -12.40
CA SER A 19 3.70 18.22 -13.01
C SER A 19 3.32 17.49 -14.30
N GLY A 20 2.12 17.76 -14.82
CA GLY A 20 1.60 17.13 -16.04
C GLY A 20 0.61 16.00 -15.73
N THR A 21 0.60 14.94 -16.54
CA THR A 21 -0.34 13.82 -16.38
C THR A 21 -0.14 13.10 -15.04
N PRO A 22 -1.20 12.89 -14.25
CA PRO A 22 -1.06 12.32 -12.92
C PRO A 22 -0.74 10.82 -12.91
N ILE A 23 0.15 10.41 -11.99
CA ILE A 23 0.40 9.02 -11.60
C ILE A 23 0.16 8.91 -10.09
N VAL A 24 -0.69 8.00 -9.66
CA VAL A 24 -0.89 7.66 -8.25
C VAL A 24 -0.26 6.31 -7.95
N LEU A 25 0.58 6.28 -6.93
CA LEU A 25 1.37 5.13 -6.51
C LEU A 25 0.80 4.55 -5.21
N VAL A 26 0.41 3.27 -5.24
CA VAL A 26 -0.31 2.57 -4.17
C VAL A 26 0.56 1.45 -3.63
N HIS A 27 1.04 1.60 -2.40
CA HIS A 27 2.06 0.73 -1.82
C HIS A 27 1.55 -0.68 -1.46
N GLU A 28 2.47 -1.61 -1.29
CA GLU A 28 2.20 -2.94 -0.77
C GLU A 28 2.06 -2.96 0.77
N PHE A 29 1.65 -4.11 1.33
CA PHE A 29 1.49 -4.29 2.77
C PHE A 29 2.76 -3.97 3.57
N ALA A 30 3.91 -4.41 3.09
CA ALA A 30 5.18 -4.29 3.82
C ALA A 30 5.95 -2.99 3.54
N ASP A 31 5.34 -2.05 2.82
CA ASP A 31 5.97 -0.80 2.42
C ASP A 31 5.05 0.39 2.70
N ASP A 32 5.54 1.58 2.42
CA ASP A 32 4.81 2.84 2.51
C ASP A 32 5.22 3.78 1.35
N TYR A 33 4.84 5.05 1.41
CA TYR A 33 5.18 6.04 0.38
C TYR A 33 6.69 6.09 0.05
N ARG A 34 7.57 5.75 1.01
CA ARG A 34 9.03 5.79 0.84
C ARG A 34 9.54 4.79 -0.17
N GLY A 35 8.88 3.65 -0.32
CA GLY A 35 9.23 2.64 -1.31
C GLY A 35 9.11 3.12 -2.76
N TYR A 36 8.38 4.20 -2.97
CA TYR A 36 8.24 4.82 -4.28
C TYR A 36 9.20 5.99 -4.56
N GLU A 37 10.16 6.28 -3.67
CA GLU A 37 11.07 7.41 -3.86
C GLU A 37 11.79 7.37 -5.22
N GLY A 38 12.26 6.19 -5.62
CA GLY A 38 12.92 6.00 -6.91
C GLY A 38 12.01 6.32 -8.10
N GLN A 39 10.79 5.85 -8.07
CA GLN A 39 9.76 6.09 -9.09
C GLN A 39 9.32 7.56 -9.10
N MET A 40 9.09 8.15 -7.93
CA MET A 40 8.78 9.58 -7.77
C MET A 40 9.86 10.46 -8.38
N ARG A 41 11.13 10.16 -8.10
CA ARG A 41 12.29 10.90 -8.66
C ARG A 41 12.41 10.73 -10.17
N TYR A 42 12.16 9.54 -10.70
CA TYR A 42 12.26 9.26 -12.13
C TYR A 42 11.11 9.85 -12.93
N PHE A 43 9.87 9.54 -12.53
CA PHE A 43 8.67 9.93 -13.25
C PHE A 43 8.29 11.40 -13.03
N GLY A 44 8.61 11.98 -11.86
CA GLY A 44 8.34 13.37 -11.53
C GLY A 44 8.99 14.41 -12.47
N ARG A 45 9.91 13.96 -13.33
CA ARG A 45 10.47 14.81 -14.40
C ARG A 45 9.47 15.10 -15.53
N ARG A 46 8.41 14.31 -15.66
CA ARG A 46 7.44 14.38 -16.79
C ARG A 46 5.99 14.21 -16.37
N TYR A 47 5.74 13.75 -15.18
CA TYR A 47 4.43 13.43 -14.63
C TYR A 47 4.21 14.10 -13.28
N ARG A 48 2.97 14.34 -12.93
CA ARG A 48 2.56 14.66 -11.57
C ARG A 48 2.44 13.38 -10.76
N CYS A 49 3.44 13.04 -9.97
CA CYS A 49 3.47 11.80 -9.20
C CYS A 49 2.98 12.04 -7.78
N VAL A 50 2.07 11.19 -7.32
CA VAL A 50 1.52 11.19 -5.96
C VAL A 50 1.73 9.81 -5.36
N ALA A 51 2.39 9.73 -4.20
CA ALA A 51 2.46 8.53 -3.37
C ALA A 51 1.78 8.83 -2.03
N TYR A 52 0.95 7.94 -1.52
CA TYR A 52 0.25 8.14 -0.26
C TYR A 52 0.40 6.92 0.64
N ASN A 53 0.27 7.14 1.95
CA ASN A 53 0.13 6.05 2.90
C ASN A 53 -1.33 5.67 3.05
N ALA A 54 -1.62 4.39 2.90
CA ALA A 54 -2.94 3.85 3.18
C ALA A 54 -3.32 4.06 4.65
N ARG A 55 -4.62 3.99 4.96
CA ARG A 55 -5.08 3.92 6.35
C ARG A 55 -4.40 2.77 7.08
N GLY A 56 -4.03 2.98 8.33
CA GLY A 56 -3.26 2.01 9.11
C GLY A 56 -1.74 2.19 9.01
N TYR A 57 -1.25 3.04 8.13
CA TYR A 57 0.18 3.31 7.91
C TYR A 57 0.56 4.74 8.29
N PRO A 58 1.14 4.98 9.47
CA PRO A 58 1.59 6.31 9.86
C PRO A 58 2.53 6.94 8.80
N PRO A 59 2.43 8.27 8.58
CA PRO A 59 1.65 9.26 9.34
C PRO A 59 0.18 9.40 8.93
N SER A 60 -0.38 8.50 8.10
CA SER A 60 -1.83 8.39 7.94
C SER A 60 -2.49 7.89 9.23
N ASP A 61 -3.79 8.17 9.40
CA ASP A 61 -4.55 7.69 10.55
C ASP A 61 -4.54 6.15 10.65
N VAL A 62 -4.56 5.67 11.89
CA VAL A 62 -4.68 4.25 12.24
C VAL A 62 -6.02 4.04 12.96
N PRO A 63 -7.13 3.89 12.23
CA PRO A 63 -8.42 3.62 12.86
C PRO A 63 -8.40 2.33 13.69
N GLU A 64 -8.99 2.36 14.88
CA GLU A 64 -9.08 1.18 15.75
C GLU A 64 -10.23 0.24 15.37
N ASP A 65 -11.24 0.75 14.67
CA ASP A 65 -12.41 -0.02 14.22
C ASP A 65 -12.04 -0.91 13.02
N PRO A 66 -12.10 -2.25 13.13
CA PRO A 66 -11.84 -3.16 12.02
C PRO A 66 -12.73 -2.92 10.80
N GLY A 67 -13.95 -2.43 11.00
CA GLY A 67 -14.87 -2.09 9.90
C GLY A 67 -14.40 -0.96 9.00
N ARG A 68 -13.31 -0.27 9.38
CA ARG A 68 -12.67 0.75 8.55
C ARG A 68 -11.66 0.18 7.55
N TYR A 69 -11.41 -1.13 7.55
CA TYR A 69 -10.46 -1.79 6.68
C TYR A 69 -11.18 -2.81 5.80
N SER A 70 -11.17 -2.57 4.50
CA SER A 70 -11.69 -3.51 3.48
C SER A 70 -11.12 -3.16 2.10
N GLN A 71 -11.27 -4.07 1.14
CA GLN A 71 -10.93 -3.81 -0.26
C GLN A 71 -11.69 -2.62 -0.83
N GLU A 72 -12.96 -2.45 -0.44
CA GLU A 72 -13.77 -1.29 -0.85
C GLU A 72 -13.19 0.01 -0.29
N ARG A 73 -12.74 0.02 0.97
CA ARG A 73 -12.11 1.20 1.57
C ARG A 73 -10.77 1.51 0.94
N ALA A 74 -9.93 0.49 0.69
CA ALA A 74 -8.65 0.68 0.00
C ALA A 74 -8.83 1.26 -1.42
N ARG A 75 -9.86 0.79 -2.15
CA ARG A 75 -10.28 1.34 -3.44
C ARG A 75 -10.73 2.80 -3.31
N ASP A 76 -11.59 3.09 -2.34
CA ASP A 76 -12.18 4.42 -2.16
C ASP A 76 -11.15 5.44 -1.64
N ASP A 77 -10.11 4.99 -0.94
CA ASP A 77 -8.97 5.84 -0.58
C ASP A 77 -8.23 6.35 -1.82
N ILE A 78 -8.07 5.53 -2.88
CA ILE A 78 -7.52 6.00 -4.16
C ILE A 78 -8.40 7.10 -4.75
N ARG A 79 -9.73 6.92 -4.75
CA ARG A 79 -10.68 7.94 -5.20
C ARG A 79 -10.55 9.22 -4.38
N ALA A 80 -10.48 9.10 -3.05
CA ALA A 80 -10.33 10.26 -2.15
C ALA A 80 -9.04 11.05 -2.42
N VAL A 81 -7.93 10.35 -2.73
CA VAL A 81 -6.68 11.00 -3.17
C VAL A 81 -6.91 11.81 -4.44
N LEU A 82 -7.57 11.24 -5.46
CA LEU A 82 -7.87 11.96 -6.70
C LEU A 82 -8.74 13.18 -6.44
N ASP A 83 -9.82 13.02 -5.67
CA ASP A 83 -10.81 14.05 -5.41
C ASP A 83 -10.19 15.23 -4.64
N ALA A 84 -9.44 14.94 -3.56
CA ALA A 84 -8.81 15.96 -2.73
C ALA A 84 -7.73 16.77 -3.49
N LEU A 85 -7.06 16.14 -4.45
CA LEU A 85 -6.01 16.78 -5.25
C LEU A 85 -6.50 17.38 -6.57
N GLY A 86 -7.82 17.36 -6.81
CA GLY A 86 -8.43 17.87 -8.02
C GLY A 86 -8.01 17.13 -9.30
N ILE A 87 -7.74 15.83 -9.17
CA ILE A 87 -7.31 14.96 -10.27
C ILE A 87 -8.53 14.28 -10.86
N GLU A 88 -8.90 14.62 -12.09
CA GLU A 88 -10.03 13.97 -12.76
C GLU A 88 -9.73 12.53 -13.13
N LYS A 89 -8.56 12.27 -13.71
CA LYS A 89 -8.10 10.94 -14.13
C LYS A 89 -6.60 10.78 -13.90
N ALA A 90 -6.16 9.58 -13.56
CA ALA A 90 -4.74 9.28 -13.36
C ALA A 90 -4.34 7.90 -13.90
N HIS A 91 -3.05 7.70 -14.13
CA HIS A 91 -2.45 6.37 -14.14
C HIS A 91 -2.37 5.89 -12.69
N ILE A 92 -2.92 4.72 -12.40
CA ILE A 92 -2.86 4.13 -11.05
C ILE A 92 -1.91 2.94 -11.08
N VAL A 93 -0.92 2.98 -10.21
CA VAL A 93 0.14 1.95 -10.14
C VAL A 93 0.14 1.38 -8.74
N GLY A 94 -0.21 0.11 -8.61
CA GLY A 94 -0.23 -0.58 -7.32
C GLY A 94 0.51 -1.91 -7.37
N ILE A 95 1.12 -2.26 -6.23
CA ILE A 95 1.82 -3.53 -6.05
C ILE A 95 1.21 -4.30 -4.89
N SER A 96 1.06 -5.63 -5.02
CA SER A 96 0.53 -6.54 -4.00
C SER A 96 -0.82 -6.04 -3.45
N MET A 97 -0.94 -5.72 -2.17
CA MET A 97 -2.11 -5.08 -1.56
C MET A 97 -2.58 -3.86 -2.39
N GLY A 98 -1.67 -2.95 -2.72
CA GLY A 98 -1.98 -1.80 -3.58
C GLY A 98 -2.38 -2.19 -5.01
N GLY A 99 -1.90 -3.33 -5.51
CA GLY A 99 -2.32 -3.90 -6.79
C GLY A 99 -3.78 -4.36 -6.75
N PHE A 100 -4.22 -5.01 -5.68
CA PHE A 100 -5.64 -5.38 -5.47
C PHE A 100 -6.52 -4.12 -5.36
N ALA A 101 -6.12 -3.13 -4.56
CA ALA A 101 -6.84 -1.86 -4.46
C ALA A 101 -6.94 -1.17 -5.84
N THR A 102 -5.87 -1.18 -6.63
CA THR A 102 -5.83 -0.64 -8.00
C THR A 102 -6.78 -1.38 -8.94
N LEU A 103 -6.84 -2.71 -8.86
CA LEU A 103 -7.77 -3.51 -9.65
C LEU A 103 -9.22 -3.19 -9.29
N HIS A 104 -9.54 -3.18 -7.99
CA HIS A 104 -10.88 -2.83 -7.51
C HIS A 104 -11.27 -1.40 -7.86
N PHE A 105 -10.30 -0.46 -7.85
CA PHE A 105 -10.51 0.91 -8.31
C PHE A 105 -10.92 0.95 -9.78
N GLY A 106 -10.18 0.25 -10.66
CA GLY A 106 -10.49 0.23 -12.09
C GLY A 106 -11.83 -0.44 -12.42
N LEU A 107 -12.26 -1.42 -11.61
CA LEU A 107 -13.57 -2.05 -11.76
C LEU A 107 -14.72 -1.12 -11.32
N ALA A 108 -14.52 -0.33 -10.27
CA ALA A 108 -15.55 0.54 -9.69
C ALA A 108 -15.61 1.93 -10.35
N TYR A 109 -14.46 2.46 -10.77
CA TYR A 109 -14.30 3.82 -11.30
C TYR A 109 -13.49 3.83 -12.62
N PRO A 110 -13.89 3.07 -13.65
CA PRO A 110 -13.11 2.94 -14.89
C PRO A 110 -12.89 4.31 -15.60
N GLU A 111 -13.83 5.24 -15.43
CA GLU A 111 -13.76 6.59 -16.00
C GLU A 111 -12.69 7.47 -15.34
N ARG A 112 -12.23 7.09 -14.13
CA ARG A 112 -11.21 7.81 -13.36
C ARG A 112 -9.78 7.30 -13.64
N ALA A 113 -9.63 6.22 -14.38
CA ALA A 113 -8.34 5.62 -14.74
C ALA A 113 -7.92 5.97 -16.16
N LEU A 114 -6.71 6.49 -16.33
CA LEU A 114 -6.03 6.57 -17.63
C LEU A 114 -5.42 5.22 -18.01
N SER A 115 -4.82 4.54 -17.05
CA SER A 115 -4.37 3.16 -17.14
C SER A 115 -4.16 2.59 -15.73
N LEU A 116 -4.07 1.26 -15.63
CA LEU A 116 -3.81 0.54 -14.40
C LEU A 116 -2.53 -0.29 -14.55
N VAL A 117 -1.66 -0.23 -13.56
CA VAL A 117 -0.57 -1.21 -13.38
C VAL A 117 -0.90 -1.99 -12.12
N VAL A 118 -1.31 -3.24 -12.30
CA VAL A 118 -1.65 -4.19 -11.25
C VAL A 118 -0.50 -5.18 -11.12
N ALA A 119 0.41 -4.93 -10.19
CA ALA A 119 1.64 -5.69 -10.06
C ALA A 119 1.65 -6.57 -8.81
N GLY A 120 2.23 -7.78 -8.92
CA GLY A 120 2.51 -8.64 -7.78
C GLY A 120 1.27 -9.04 -6.95
N CYS A 121 0.09 -9.08 -7.56
CA CYS A 121 -1.11 -9.61 -6.93
C CYS A 121 -0.92 -11.10 -6.71
N GLY A 122 -0.76 -11.48 -5.46
CA GLY A 122 -0.33 -12.79 -5.07
C GLY A 122 -1.35 -13.90 -5.28
N TYR A 123 -0.98 -15.11 -4.90
CA TYR A 123 -1.75 -16.33 -5.08
C TYR A 123 -3.06 -16.40 -4.26
N GLY A 124 -3.33 -15.46 -3.36
CA GLY A 124 -4.61 -15.34 -2.65
C GLY A 124 -5.82 -15.19 -3.57
N ALA A 125 -5.61 -14.68 -4.80
CA ALA A 125 -6.64 -14.62 -5.82
C ALA A 125 -6.89 -15.98 -6.51
N GLU A 126 -5.97 -16.95 -6.40
CA GLU A 126 -6.10 -18.27 -7.02
C GLU A 126 -7.03 -19.17 -6.17
N PRO A 127 -8.17 -19.63 -6.71
CA PRO A 127 -9.16 -20.37 -5.91
C PRO A 127 -8.59 -21.59 -5.19
N GLY A 128 -7.69 -22.33 -5.83
CA GLY A 128 -7.07 -23.54 -5.26
C GLY A 128 -6.06 -23.28 -4.13
N LYS A 129 -5.60 -22.03 -3.98
CA LYS A 129 -4.63 -21.64 -2.96
C LYS A 129 -5.20 -20.68 -1.90
N ARG A 130 -6.46 -20.32 -2.03
CA ARG A 130 -7.08 -19.33 -1.13
C ARG A 130 -7.00 -19.74 0.34
N GLN A 131 -7.29 -21.01 0.67
CA GLN A 131 -7.20 -21.48 2.04
C GLN A 131 -5.77 -21.41 2.59
N GLN A 132 -4.78 -21.82 1.79
CA GLN A 132 -3.37 -21.69 2.18
C GLN A 132 -3.00 -20.22 2.44
N PHE A 133 -3.46 -19.30 1.59
CA PHE A 133 -3.21 -17.87 1.76
C PHE A 133 -3.81 -17.34 3.07
N HIS A 134 -5.06 -17.74 3.40
CA HIS A 134 -5.68 -17.35 4.67
C HIS A 134 -4.90 -17.90 5.87
N ASP A 135 -4.51 -19.17 5.85
CA ASP A 135 -3.74 -19.80 6.94
C ASP A 135 -2.39 -19.11 7.17
N GLU A 136 -1.71 -18.69 6.11
CA GLU A 136 -0.44 -17.94 6.19
C GLU A 136 -0.65 -16.52 6.68
N THR A 137 -1.72 -15.87 6.24
CA THR A 137 -2.13 -14.53 6.70
C THR A 137 -2.45 -14.55 8.19
N ASP A 138 -3.23 -15.51 8.66
CA ASP A 138 -3.58 -15.65 10.09
C ASP A 138 -2.34 -15.84 10.97
N LYS A 139 -1.36 -16.64 10.51
CA LYS A 139 -0.08 -16.79 11.22
C LYS A 139 0.70 -15.49 11.29
N THR A 140 0.70 -14.73 10.22
CA THR A 140 1.37 -13.42 10.16
C THR A 140 0.69 -12.41 11.08
N ILE A 141 -0.65 -12.38 11.08
CA ILE A 141 -1.43 -11.54 12.00
C ILE A 141 -1.12 -11.90 13.45
N ALA A 142 -1.14 -13.19 13.79
CA ALA A 142 -0.83 -13.65 15.14
C ALA A 142 0.60 -13.26 15.59
N LEU A 143 1.57 -13.30 14.68
CA LEU A 143 2.92 -12.83 14.93
C LEU A 143 2.97 -11.32 15.20
N ILE A 144 2.30 -10.52 14.35
CA ILE A 144 2.22 -9.07 14.49
C ILE A 144 1.55 -8.69 15.82
N GLU A 145 0.39 -9.26 16.13
CA GLU A 145 -0.34 -8.96 17.37
C GLU A 145 0.40 -9.41 18.63
N GLY A 146 1.08 -10.57 18.57
CA GLY A 146 1.78 -11.14 19.71
C GLY A 146 3.14 -10.52 20.01
N GLN A 147 3.86 -10.05 18.98
CA GLN A 147 5.26 -9.60 19.12
C GLN A 147 5.50 -8.17 18.61
N GLY A 148 4.51 -7.55 17.98
CA GLY A 148 4.62 -6.22 17.37
C GLY A 148 5.40 -6.22 16.06
N MET A 149 5.30 -5.09 15.33
CA MET A 149 5.96 -4.94 14.03
C MET A 149 7.49 -4.98 14.11
N GLY A 150 8.08 -4.55 15.21
CA GLY A 150 9.54 -4.63 15.40
C GLY A 150 10.11 -6.05 15.30
N GLU A 151 9.39 -7.07 15.80
CA GLU A 151 9.80 -8.47 15.67
C GLU A 151 9.23 -9.11 14.39
N ALA A 152 7.98 -8.83 14.04
CA ALA A 152 7.36 -9.38 12.84
C ALA A 152 8.11 -8.98 11.56
N SER A 153 8.65 -7.75 11.49
CA SER A 153 9.43 -7.28 10.36
C SER A 153 10.71 -8.10 10.12
N LYS A 154 11.35 -8.60 11.18
CA LYS A 154 12.56 -9.43 11.07
C LYS A 154 12.27 -10.75 10.36
N VAL A 155 11.11 -11.32 10.61
CA VAL A 155 10.65 -12.56 9.95
C VAL A 155 10.20 -12.26 8.52
N TYR A 156 9.37 -11.24 8.36
CA TYR A 156 8.77 -10.89 7.06
C TYR A 156 9.82 -10.44 6.03
N SER A 157 10.80 -9.63 6.44
CA SER A 157 11.86 -9.12 5.55
C SER A 157 12.81 -10.22 5.06
N GLN A 158 12.85 -11.37 5.71
CA GLN A 158 13.65 -12.54 5.32
C GLN A 158 12.84 -13.60 4.54
N GLY A 159 11.58 -13.31 4.23
CA GLY A 159 10.71 -14.21 3.49
C GLY A 159 11.22 -14.50 2.06
N PRO A 160 10.79 -15.63 1.46
CA PRO A 160 11.28 -16.07 0.14
C PRO A 160 11.13 -15.01 -0.96
N SER A 161 10.09 -14.20 -0.90
CA SER A 161 9.83 -13.10 -1.86
C SER A 161 10.85 -11.96 -1.78
N ARG A 162 11.65 -11.88 -0.71
CA ARG A 162 12.63 -10.81 -0.45
C ARG A 162 14.08 -11.20 -0.75
N VAL A 163 14.35 -12.48 -0.96
CA VAL A 163 15.72 -13.00 -1.18
C VAL A 163 16.38 -12.33 -2.38
N GLN A 164 15.67 -12.14 -3.49
CA GLN A 164 16.24 -11.48 -4.66
C GLN A 164 16.56 -10.01 -4.39
N PHE A 165 15.72 -9.31 -3.65
CA PHE A 165 15.96 -7.92 -3.28
C PHE A 165 17.21 -7.82 -2.39
N GLN A 166 17.27 -8.63 -1.34
CA GLN A 166 18.44 -8.68 -0.45
C GLN A 166 19.75 -8.95 -1.19
N ASN A 167 19.73 -9.86 -2.18
CA ASN A 167 20.92 -10.20 -2.95
C ASN A 167 21.33 -9.13 -3.96
N LYS A 168 20.38 -8.42 -4.57
CA LYS A 168 20.65 -7.42 -5.61
C LYS A 168 20.95 -6.05 -5.04
N ASP A 169 20.31 -5.67 -3.95
CA ASP A 169 20.46 -4.39 -3.27
C ASP A 169 20.39 -4.59 -1.74
N PRO A 170 21.48 -5.05 -1.11
CA PRO A 170 21.52 -5.27 0.33
C PRO A 170 21.24 -4.01 1.16
N ARG A 171 21.64 -2.84 0.64
CA ARG A 171 21.42 -1.55 1.31
C ARG A 171 19.94 -1.18 1.28
N GLY A 172 19.33 -1.18 0.10
CA GLY A 172 17.90 -0.89 -0.05
C GLY A 172 17.04 -1.91 0.73
N TRP A 173 17.46 -3.18 0.76
CA TRP A 173 16.78 -4.19 1.60
C TRP A 173 16.87 -3.86 3.10
N ALA A 174 18.02 -3.40 3.59
CA ALA A 174 18.17 -3.00 4.99
C ALA A 174 17.32 -1.78 5.34
N GLU A 175 17.23 -0.79 4.44
CA GLU A 175 16.36 0.38 4.57
C GLU A 175 14.89 -0.05 4.60
N PHE A 176 14.46 -0.92 3.68
CA PHE A 176 13.13 -1.53 3.67
C PHE A 176 12.79 -2.24 4.99
N ALA A 177 13.69 -3.08 5.50
CA ALA A 177 13.47 -3.82 6.75
C ALA A 177 13.33 -2.88 7.95
N ALA A 178 14.10 -1.79 7.98
CA ALA A 178 14.00 -0.75 9.01
C ALA A 178 12.66 -0.01 8.95
N HIS A 179 12.22 0.41 7.75
CA HIS A 179 10.93 1.07 7.57
C HIS A 179 9.75 0.17 7.95
N LEU A 180 9.80 -1.11 7.56
CA LEU A 180 8.77 -2.08 7.94
C LEU A 180 8.63 -2.22 9.46
N ALA A 181 9.73 -2.13 10.20
CA ALA A 181 9.69 -2.20 11.66
C ALA A 181 9.02 -0.99 12.32
N GLU A 182 8.92 0.14 11.63
CA GLU A 182 8.25 1.37 12.09
C GLU A 182 6.73 1.33 11.90
N HIS A 183 6.20 0.39 11.13
CA HIS A 183 4.76 0.31 10.86
C HIS A 183 3.95 0.10 12.15
N SER A 184 2.71 0.60 12.15
CA SER A 184 1.79 0.38 13.25
C SER A 184 1.43 -1.09 13.40
N THR A 185 1.66 -1.67 14.58
CA THR A 185 1.22 -3.04 14.90
C THR A 185 -0.28 -3.20 14.70
N LEU A 186 -1.09 -2.28 15.23
CA LEU A 186 -2.54 -2.31 15.08
C LEU A 186 -2.95 -2.13 13.62
N GLY A 187 -2.42 -1.09 12.94
CA GLY A 187 -2.74 -0.81 11.55
C GLY A 187 -2.40 -1.96 10.61
N SER A 188 -1.22 -2.57 10.78
CA SER A 188 -0.80 -3.72 9.97
C SER A 188 -1.69 -4.94 10.19
N ALA A 189 -2.04 -5.27 11.44
CA ALA A 189 -2.92 -6.39 11.74
C ALA A 189 -4.34 -6.18 11.16
N LEU A 190 -4.92 -4.98 11.33
CA LEU A 190 -6.26 -4.67 10.81
C LEU A 190 -6.28 -4.60 9.28
N THR A 191 -5.23 -4.08 8.66
CA THR A 191 -5.09 -4.10 7.20
C THR A 191 -5.07 -5.53 6.67
N MET A 192 -4.26 -6.42 7.26
CA MET A 192 -4.22 -7.82 6.83
C MET A 192 -5.54 -8.57 6.99
N ARG A 193 -6.38 -8.17 7.95
CA ARG A 193 -7.71 -8.78 8.15
C ARG A 193 -8.74 -8.29 7.13
N GLY A 194 -8.65 -7.04 6.70
CA GLY A 194 -9.69 -6.38 5.92
C GLY A 194 -9.40 -6.23 4.43
N VAL A 195 -8.13 -6.27 4.02
CA VAL A 195 -7.70 -5.92 2.65
C VAL A 195 -7.07 -7.09 1.89
#